data_e8bc633a993bd86763a40039c952cd52
#
_entry.id   e8bc633a993bd86763a40039c952cd52
#
_cell.length_a   1.000
_cell.length_b   1.000
_cell.length_c   1.000
_cell.angle_alpha   90.00
_cell.angle_beta   90.00
_cell.angle_gamma   90.00
#
_symmetry.space_group_name_H-M   'P 1'
#
loop_
_entity.id
_entity.type
_entity.pdbx_description
1 polymer ?
#
loop_
_entity_poly.entity_id
_entity_poly.type
_entity_poly.pdbx_seq_one_letter_code
_entity_poly.pdbx_strand_id
1 'polypeptide(L)'
;VRTIYIGGGTPSILEPDEITLVMTTVRKLFDVAEDAEISIEVNPGTLTSRKAAEYIANGINRMSIGLQSAQKNELEALGRIHNYDQFLAAFDMAREAGFRNINIDLMSDIPGQTMRSYLDTLDKVLRCKPEHISSYSLIVEDGTPLAADENLLSQIPDEDVDRQMYDITNKLLGTG
;
A
#
# COMPACT_ATOMS: atom_id res chain seq x y z
N VAL A 1 -10.91 22.00 5.77
CA VAL A 1 -10.55 20.67 5.23
C VAL A 1 -10.13 19.79 6.39
N ARG A 2 -10.73 18.60 6.52
CA ARG A 2 -10.39 17.65 7.60
C ARG A 2 -9.58 16.44 7.12
N THR A 3 -9.56 16.20 5.81
CA THR A 3 -8.80 15.11 5.22
C THR A 3 -8.12 15.56 3.94
N ILE A 4 -6.86 15.18 3.75
CA ILE A 4 -6.09 15.35 2.52
C ILE A 4 -5.50 13.99 2.16
N TYR A 5 -5.67 13.60 0.90
CA TYR A 5 -5.12 12.33 0.39
C TYR A 5 -4.25 12.61 -0.83
N ILE A 6 -2.97 12.29 -0.72
CA ILE A 6 -1.98 12.42 -1.80
C ILE A 6 -1.81 11.04 -2.42
N GLY A 7 -2.49 10.82 -3.53
CA GLY A 7 -2.56 9.53 -4.21
C GLY A 7 -2.53 9.70 -5.73
N GLY A 8 -2.67 8.57 -6.42
CA GLY A 8 -2.64 8.48 -7.88
C GLY A 8 -1.24 8.27 -8.45
N GLY A 9 -1.08 7.24 -9.26
CA GLY A 9 0.23 6.81 -9.74
C GLY A 9 1.15 6.40 -8.57
N THR A 10 2.21 7.16 -8.34
CA THR A 10 3.15 6.89 -7.24
C THR A 10 3.65 8.22 -6.65
N PRO A 11 2.91 8.82 -5.72
CA PRO A 11 3.29 10.12 -5.13
C PRO A 11 4.68 10.13 -4.48
N SER A 12 5.12 8.99 -3.96
CA SER A 12 6.44 8.85 -3.34
C SER A 12 7.63 8.91 -4.31
N ILE A 13 7.39 9.03 -5.62
CA ILE A 13 8.44 9.36 -6.60
C ILE A 13 8.84 10.83 -6.46
N LEU A 14 7.89 11.70 -6.13
CA LEU A 14 8.15 13.14 -6.00
C LEU A 14 9.27 13.40 -5.00
N GLU A 15 10.05 14.43 -5.31
CA GLU A 15 11.07 14.90 -4.37
C GLU A 15 10.42 15.68 -3.19
N PRO A 16 11.08 15.73 -2.02
CA PRO A 16 10.54 16.40 -0.84
C PRO A 16 10.10 17.84 -1.08
N ASP A 17 10.84 18.60 -1.90
CA ASP A 17 10.50 19.99 -2.21
C ASP A 17 9.18 20.12 -2.99
N GLU A 18 8.87 19.14 -3.84
CA GLU A 18 7.60 19.09 -4.57
C GLU A 18 6.42 18.82 -3.62
N ILE A 19 6.58 17.90 -2.68
CA ILE A 19 5.58 17.66 -1.62
C ILE A 19 5.41 18.90 -0.75
N THR A 20 6.50 19.58 -0.39
CA THR A 20 6.45 20.85 0.36
C THR A 20 5.68 21.92 -0.39
N LEU A 21 5.90 22.04 -1.70
CA LEU A 21 5.16 22.97 -2.55
C LEU A 21 3.66 22.65 -2.58
N VAL A 22 3.30 21.39 -2.74
CA VAL A 22 1.91 20.94 -2.72
C VAL A 22 1.26 21.30 -1.37
N MET A 23 1.88 20.92 -0.25
CA MET A 23 1.30 21.13 1.08
C MET A 23 1.21 22.62 1.44
N THR A 24 2.21 23.43 1.06
CA THR A 24 2.19 24.87 1.26
C THR A 24 1.06 25.51 0.45
N THR A 25 0.88 25.09 -0.80
CA THR A 25 -0.19 25.59 -1.67
C THR A 25 -1.56 25.23 -1.13
N VAL A 26 -1.76 23.99 -0.68
CA VAL A 26 -3.02 23.53 -0.08
C VAL A 26 -3.36 24.38 1.15
N ARG A 27 -2.42 24.58 2.08
CA ARG A 27 -2.64 25.38 3.29
C ARG A 27 -2.88 26.87 3.00
N LYS A 28 -2.36 27.38 1.89
CA LYS A 28 -2.61 28.77 1.45
C LYS A 28 -4.01 28.95 0.89
N LEU A 29 -4.55 27.93 0.23
CA LEU A 29 -5.82 28.02 -0.50
C LEU A 29 -7.01 27.51 0.31
N PHE A 30 -6.78 26.67 1.31
CA PHE A 30 -7.82 26.01 2.09
C PHE A 30 -7.57 26.17 3.59
N ASP A 31 -8.64 26.31 4.34
CA ASP A 31 -8.61 26.22 5.80
C ASP A 31 -8.51 24.75 6.20
N VAL A 32 -7.27 24.31 6.53
CA VAL A 32 -6.95 22.94 6.93
C VAL A 32 -6.99 22.86 8.46
N ALA A 33 -7.84 21.99 9.00
CA ALA A 33 -7.95 21.79 10.44
C ALA A 33 -6.62 21.31 11.03
N GLU A 34 -6.32 21.69 12.28
CA GLU A 34 -5.08 21.31 12.97
C GLU A 34 -4.97 19.78 13.16
N ASP A 35 -6.12 19.11 13.33
CA ASP A 35 -6.27 17.66 13.49
C ASP A 35 -6.56 16.92 12.18
N ALA A 36 -6.37 17.56 11.02
CA ALA A 36 -6.65 16.94 9.73
C ALA A 36 -5.80 15.68 9.52
N GLU A 37 -6.43 14.60 9.01
CA GLU A 37 -5.69 13.46 8.49
C GLU A 37 -5.09 13.81 7.13
N ILE A 38 -3.78 13.68 7.01
CA ILE A 38 -3.05 13.92 5.77
C ILE A 38 -2.33 12.63 5.40
N SER A 39 -2.84 11.97 4.39
CA SER A 39 -2.36 10.65 3.92
C SER A 39 -1.53 10.77 2.67
N ILE A 40 -0.50 9.93 2.54
CA ILE A 40 0.30 9.76 1.31
C ILE A 40 0.43 8.29 0.93
N GLU A 41 0.28 7.99 -0.36
CA GLU A 41 0.58 6.66 -0.93
C GLU A 41 2.08 6.52 -1.19
N VAL A 42 2.61 5.35 -0.84
CA VAL A 42 4.04 5.05 -0.95
C VAL A 42 4.26 3.70 -1.62
N ASN A 43 5.10 3.69 -2.65
CA ASN A 43 5.69 2.46 -3.14
C ASN A 43 6.96 2.17 -2.34
N PRO A 44 7.13 0.95 -1.77
CA PRO A 44 8.28 0.60 -0.92
C PRO A 44 9.64 0.97 -1.52
N GLY A 45 9.84 0.72 -2.82
CA GLY A 45 11.10 0.98 -3.50
C GLY A 45 11.44 2.46 -3.73
N THR A 46 10.53 3.39 -3.42
CA THR A 46 10.73 4.83 -3.63
C THR A 46 10.89 5.63 -2.34
N LEU A 47 10.65 5.02 -1.18
CA LEU A 47 10.79 5.67 0.12
C LEU A 47 12.26 5.69 0.56
N THR A 48 12.67 6.80 1.12
CA THR A 48 13.94 6.97 1.83
C THR A 48 13.69 7.59 3.19
N SER A 49 14.61 7.41 4.14
CA SER A 49 14.50 8.04 5.48
C SER A 49 14.36 9.56 5.40
N ARG A 50 15.04 10.20 4.43
CA ARG A 50 14.89 11.64 4.17
C ARG A 50 13.46 11.98 3.76
N LYS A 51 12.88 11.25 2.77
CA LYS A 51 11.50 11.48 2.32
C LYS A 51 10.51 11.29 3.47
N ALA A 52 10.64 10.22 4.24
CA ALA A 52 9.77 9.96 5.38
C ALA A 52 9.81 11.09 6.43
N ALA A 53 10.99 11.60 6.75
CA ALA A 53 11.16 12.72 7.68
C ALA A 53 10.54 14.02 7.13
N GLU A 54 10.74 14.30 5.84
CA GLU A 54 10.15 15.49 5.19
C GLU A 54 8.62 15.40 5.09
N TYR A 55 8.06 14.21 4.91
CA TYR A 55 6.60 14.03 4.94
C TYR A 55 6.03 14.42 6.32
N ILE A 56 6.64 13.93 7.40
CA ILE A 56 6.26 14.32 8.77
C ILE A 56 6.41 15.85 8.97
N ALA A 57 7.54 16.43 8.52
CA ALA A 57 7.77 17.89 8.64
C ALA A 57 6.71 18.72 7.89
N ASN A 58 6.15 18.18 6.80
CA ASN A 58 5.04 18.78 6.05
C ASN A 58 3.66 18.48 6.67
N GLY A 59 3.60 17.79 7.82
CA GLY A 59 2.36 17.48 8.53
C GLY A 59 1.59 16.29 7.98
N ILE A 60 2.20 15.48 7.08
CA ILE A 60 1.62 14.21 6.65
C ILE A 60 1.71 13.26 7.83
N ASN A 61 0.56 12.72 8.28
CA ASN A 61 0.45 11.95 9.51
C ASN A 61 -0.05 10.52 9.31
N ARG A 62 -0.40 10.16 8.06
CA ARG A 62 -0.77 8.79 7.68
C ARG A 62 -0.04 8.38 6.41
N MET A 63 0.46 7.14 6.35
CA MET A 63 1.14 6.57 5.19
C MET A 63 0.44 5.29 4.75
N SER A 64 0.14 5.16 3.45
CA SER A 64 -0.35 3.91 2.84
C SER A 64 0.77 3.28 2.04
N ILE A 65 1.23 2.08 2.44
CA ILE A 65 2.35 1.39 1.80
C ILE A 65 1.82 0.22 0.98
N GLY A 66 2.03 0.28 -0.34
CA GLY A 66 1.57 -0.73 -1.28
C GLY A 66 2.45 -1.98 -1.27
N LEU A 67 2.21 -2.93 -0.36
CA LEU A 67 2.87 -4.24 -0.36
C LEU A 67 2.30 -5.15 -1.44
N GLN A 68 1.00 -5.28 -1.51
CA GLN A 68 0.20 -6.17 -2.37
C GLN A 68 0.32 -7.65 -1.99
N SER A 69 1.53 -8.22 -1.95
CA SER A 69 1.85 -9.57 -1.52
C SER A 69 3.25 -9.64 -0.92
N ALA A 70 3.47 -10.60 -0.02
CA ALA A 70 4.80 -10.95 0.49
C ALA A 70 5.49 -12.04 -0.34
N GLN A 71 4.89 -12.48 -1.45
CA GLN A 71 5.41 -13.52 -2.32
C GLN A 71 6.03 -12.91 -3.58
N LYS A 72 7.27 -13.31 -3.87
CA LYS A 72 8.03 -12.76 -4.99
C LYS A 72 7.33 -13.00 -6.35
N ASN A 73 6.86 -14.21 -6.60
CA ASN A 73 6.19 -14.57 -7.84
C ASN A 73 4.87 -13.80 -8.06
N GLU A 74 4.13 -13.52 -6.98
CA GLU A 74 2.90 -12.74 -7.04
C GLU A 74 3.19 -11.26 -7.33
N LEU A 75 4.24 -10.69 -6.73
CA LEU A 75 4.69 -9.34 -7.04
C LEU A 75 5.19 -9.21 -8.48
N GLU A 76 5.92 -10.20 -8.99
CA GLU A 76 6.38 -10.26 -10.38
C GLU A 76 5.19 -10.32 -11.36
N ALA A 77 4.16 -11.11 -11.05
CA ALA A 77 2.94 -11.19 -11.85
C ALA A 77 2.19 -9.85 -11.94
N LEU A 78 2.25 -9.04 -10.88
CA LEU A 78 1.71 -7.67 -10.85
C LEU A 78 2.65 -6.62 -11.47
N GLY A 79 3.82 -7.01 -11.99
CA GLY A 79 4.82 -6.07 -12.49
C GLY A 79 5.43 -5.17 -11.42
N ARG A 80 5.39 -5.58 -10.15
CA ARG A 80 5.98 -4.83 -9.04
C ARG A 80 7.50 -4.98 -9.03
N ILE A 81 8.20 -3.87 -8.81
CA ILE A 81 9.68 -3.81 -8.80
C ILE A 81 10.27 -4.02 -7.42
N HIS A 82 9.46 -3.96 -6.37
CA HIS A 82 9.88 -4.18 -4.99
C HIS A 82 9.66 -5.64 -4.56
N ASN A 83 10.32 -6.03 -3.48
CA ASN A 83 10.13 -7.29 -2.78
C ASN A 83 9.74 -7.06 -1.32
N TYR A 84 9.48 -8.15 -0.59
CA TYR A 84 9.06 -8.08 0.82
C TYR A 84 10.12 -7.43 1.74
N ASP A 85 11.42 -7.67 1.51
CA ASP A 85 12.48 -7.07 2.32
C ASP A 85 12.54 -5.53 2.12
N GLN A 86 12.33 -5.07 0.89
CA GLN A 86 12.24 -3.64 0.60
C GLN A 86 10.98 -3.01 1.22
N PHE A 87 9.88 -3.74 1.29
CA PHE A 87 8.71 -3.30 2.03
C PHE A 87 9.00 -3.17 3.52
N LEU A 88 9.63 -4.17 4.15
CA LEU A 88 10.00 -4.10 5.57
C LEU A 88 10.91 -2.89 5.85
N ALA A 89 11.92 -2.68 5.01
CA ALA A 89 12.80 -1.52 5.15
C ALA A 89 12.02 -0.19 5.04
N ALA A 90 11.05 -0.09 4.11
CA ALA A 90 10.21 1.11 3.98
C ALA A 90 9.30 1.29 5.20
N PHE A 91 8.71 0.21 5.72
CA PHE A 91 7.88 0.24 6.92
C PHE A 91 8.67 0.70 8.14
N ASP A 92 9.88 0.17 8.34
CA ASP A 92 10.78 0.57 9.43
C ASP A 92 11.21 2.04 9.30
N MET A 93 11.60 2.50 8.11
CA MET A 93 11.90 3.91 7.85
C MET A 93 10.72 4.83 8.19
N ALA A 94 9.49 4.43 7.87
CA ALA A 94 8.29 5.19 8.22
C ALA A 94 8.10 5.25 9.75
N ARG A 95 8.26 4.14 10.47
CA ARG A 95 8.19 4.09 11.94
C ARG A 95 9.28 4.94 12.61
N GLU A 96 10.52 4.84 12.14
CA GLU A 96 11.65 5.63 12.63
C GLU A 96 11.45 7.13 12.41
N ALA A 97 10.86 7.53 11.27
CA ALA A 97 10.49 8.92 11.01
C ALA A 97 9.38 9.46 11.91
N GLY A 98 8.62 8.58 12.59
CA GLY A 98 7.58 8.96 13.54
C GLY A 98 6.14 8.70 13.07
N PHE A 99 5.91 8.05 11.93
CA PHE A 99 4.56 7.65 11.52
C PHE A 99 3.94 6.68 12.53
N ARG A 100 2.76 7.05 13.05
CA ARG A 100 1.97 6.26 14.01
C ARG A 100 0.69 5.70 13.38
N ASN A 101 0.37 6.11 12.16
CA ASN A 101 -0.76 5.63 11.39
C ASN A 101 -0.25 5.14 10.03
N ILE A 102 -0.01 3.84 9.92
CA ILE A 102 0.46 3.20 8.69
C ILE A 102 -0.61 2.21 8.23
N ASN A 103 -1.03 2.36 6.99
CA ASN A 103 -1.83 1.39 6.28
C ASN A 103 -0.93 0.52 5.39
N ILE A 104 -1.26 -0.76 5.29
CA ILE A 104 -0.64 -1.68 4.34
C ILE A 104 -1.71 -2.12 3.35
N ASP A 105 -1.43 -1.91 2.05
CA ASP A 105 -2.33 -2.38 0.99
C ASP A 105 -1.97 -3.81 0.59
N LEU A 106 -2.97 -4.68 0.61
CA LEU A 106 -2.90 -6.08 0.21
C LEU A 106 -3.84 -6.37 -0.95
N MET A 107 -3.47 -7.34 -1.75
CA MET A 107 -4.28 -7.76 -2.89
C MET A 107 -4.51 -9.27 -2.82
N SER A 108 -5.77 -9.69 -3.03
CA SER A 108 -6.13 -11.06 -3.34
C SER A 108 -6.31 -11.25 -4.84
N ASP A 109 -6.51 -12.47 -5.27
CA ASP A 109 -6.80 -12.83 -6.66
C ASP A 109 -5.65 -12.56 -7.64
N ILE A 110 -4.41 -12.54 -7.13
CA ILE A 110 -3.21 -12.34 -7.95
C ILE A 110 -2.92 -13.63 -8.76
N PRO A 111 -2.50 -13.54 -10.04
CA PRO A 111 -2.11 -14.71 -10.80
C PRO A 111 -1.10 -15.61 -10.07
N GLY A 112 -1.41 -16.90 -9.97
CA GLY A 112 -0.61 -17.88 -9.24
C GLY A 112 -0.71 -17.85 -7.72
N GLN A 113 -1.53 -16.96 -7.16
CA GLN A 113 -1.78 -16.89 -5.72
C GLN A 113 -2.58 -18.11 -5.26
N THR A 114 -2.27 -18.58 -4.07
CA THR A 114 -2.97 -19.69 -3.41
C THR A 114 -3.43 -19.26 -2.03
N MET A 115 -4.43 -19.93 -1.46
CA MET A 115 -4.83 -19.70 -0.07
C MET A 115 -3.64 -19.75 0.90
N ARG A 116 -2.69 -20.65 0.66
CA ARG A 116 -1.49 -20.80 1.50
C ARG A 116 -0.58 -19.57 1.41
N SER A 117 -0.29 -19.08 0.19
CA SER A 117 0.58 -17.92 -0.01
C SER A 117 -0.08 -16.64 0.48
N TYR A 118 -1.39 -16.53 0.34
CA TYR A 118 -2.18 -15.42 0.89
C TYR A 118 -2.16 -15.37 2.42
N LEU A 119 -2.37 -16.52 3.09
CA LEU A 119 -2.28 -16.63 4.55
C LEU A 119 -0.88 -16.31 5.07
N ASP A 120 0.18 -16.74 4.38
CA ASP A 120 1.56 -16.38 4.72
C ASP A 120 1.78 -14.87 4.61
N THR A 121 1.21 -14.23 3.58
CA THR A 121 1.23 -12.77 3.43
C THR A 121 0.51 -12.08 4.59
N LEU A 122 -0.71 -12.52 4.95
CA LEU A 122 -1.46 -11.97 6.08
C LEU A 122 -0.71 -12.11 7.41
N ASP A 123 -0.13 -13.28 7.69
CA ASP A 123 0.67 -13.51 8.91
C ASP A 123 1.86 -12.56 8.99
N LYS A 124 2.59 -12.38 7.90
CA LYS A 124 3.71 -11.45 7.81
C LYS A 124 3.29 -9.99 8.04
N VAL A 125 2.16 -9.58 7.49
CA VAL A 125 1.63 -8.22 7.66
C VAL A 125 1.16 -7.99 9.10
N LEU A 126 0.46 -8.95 9.69
CA LEU A 126 0.01 -8.85 11.09
C LEU A 126 1.18 -8.73 12.08
N ARG A 127 2.32 -9.34 11.78
CA ARG A 127 3.55 -9.19 12.58
C ARG A 127 4.13 -7.77 12.55
N CYS A 128 3.89 -7.02 11.48
CA CYS A 128 4.30 -5.60 11.41
C CYS A 128 3.46 -4.69 12.31
N LYS A 129 2.28 -5.15 12.77
CA LYS A 129 1.33 -4.41 13.61
C LYS A 129 0.99 -3.02 13.02
N PRO A 130 0.46 -2.97 11.79
CA PRO A 130 -0.02 -1.72 11.23
C PRO A 130 -1.31 -1.29 11.93
N GLU A 131 -1.63 -0.01 11.89
CA GLU A 131 -2.90 0.52 12.40
C GLU A 131 -4.06 0.24 11.46
N HIS A 132 -3.76 0.02 10.16
CA HIS A 132 -4.78 -0.25 9.16
C HIS A 132 -4.26 -1.21 8.09
N ILE A 133 -5.15 -2.01 7.52
CA ILE A 133 -4.90 -2.86 6.36
C ILE A 133 -6.03 -2.63 5.37
N SER A 134 -5.68 -2.28 4.13
CA SER A 134 -6.61 -2.28 2.99
C SER A 134 -6.42 -3.58 2.22
N SER A 135 -7.46 -4.40 2.15
CA SER A 135 -7.43 -5.64 1.37
C SER A 135 -8.50 -5.60 0.29
N TYR A 136 -8.12 -5.89 -0.94
CA TYR A 136 -8.99 -5.86 -2.11
C TYR A 136 -8.56 -6.89 -3.15
N SER A 137 -9.54 -7.38 -3.94
CA SER A 137 -9.29 -8.31 -5.03
C SER A 137 -8.73 -7.59 -6.26
N LEU A 138 -7.86 -8.27 -7.00
CA LEU A 138 -7.35 -7.78 -8.28
C LEU A 138 -8.49 -7.59 -9.28
N ILE A 139 -8.55 -6.41 -9.87
CA ILE A 139 -9.42 -6.14 -11.01
C ILE A 139 -8.53 -6.02 -12.25
N VAL A 140 -8.80 -6.86 -13.24
CA VAL A 140 -8.09 -6.82 -14.52
C VAL A 140 -8.74 -5.74 -15.39
N GLU A 141 -8.01 -4.66 -15.63
CA GLU A 141 -8.49 -3.56 -16.47
C GLU A 141 -7.99 -3.72 -17.92
N ASP A 142 -8.89 -3.46 -18.87
CA ASP A 142 -8.58 -3.48 -20.30
C ASP A 142 -7.41 -2.54 -20.64
N GLY A 143 -6.55 -2.98 -21.55
CA GLY A 143 -5.40 -2.20 -22.01
C GLY A 143 -4.18 -2.26 -21.08
N THR A 144 -4.25 -3.01 -19.99
CA THR A 144 -3.08 -3.26 -19.13
C THR A 144 -2.22 -4.41 -19.68
N PRO A 145 -0.91 -4.45 -19.35
CA PRO A 145 -0.06 -5.60 -19.70
C PRO A 145 -0.61 -6.93 -19.20
N LEU A 146 -1.21 -6.94 -18.01
CA LEU A 146 -1.83 -8.12 -17.42
C LEU A 146 -3.01 -8.62 -18.26
N ALA A 147 -3.89 -7.71 -18.71
CA ALA A 147 -5.03 -8.07 -19.55
C ALA A 147 -4.63 -8.66 -20.90
N ALA A 148 -3.40 -8.36 -21.38
CA ALA A 148 -2.86 -8.88 -22.63
C ALA A 148 -2.12 -10.24 -22.47
N ASP A 149 -1.93 -10.72 -21.24
CA ASP A 149 -1.20 -11.97 -20.96
C ASP A 149 -2.16 -13.10 -20.57
N GLU A 150 -2.61 -13.87 -21.56
CA GLU A 150 -3.52 -15.01 -21.37
C GLU A 150 -2.96 -16.06 -20.41
N ASN A 151 -1.64 -16.22 -20.34
CA ASN A 151 -1.02 -17.18 -19.43
C ASN A 151 -1.16 -16.71 -17.97
N LEU A 152 -0.95 -15.44 -17.68
CA LEU A 152 -1.18 -14.88 -16.34
C LEU A 152 -2.67 -14.89 -15.99
N LEU A 153 -3.54 -14.51 -16.92
CA LEU A 153 -5.00 -14.54 -16.69
C LEU A 153 -5.50 -15.94 -16.32
N SER A 154 -4.97 -16.97 -16.96
CA SER A 154 -5.35 -18.36 -16.65
C SER A 154 -4.91 -18.85 -15.27
N GLN A 155 -4.03 -18.10 -14.59
CA GLN A 155 -3.53 -18.41 -13.26
C GLN A 155 -4.23 -17.64 -12.13
N ILE A 156 -5.18 -16.75 -12.47
CA ILE A 156 -6.00 -16.08 -11.48
C ILE A 156 -6.84 -17.12 -10.75
N PRO A 157 -6.89 -17.11 -9.40
CA PRO A 157 -7.75 -18.00 -8.62
C PRO A 157 -9.21 -17.93 -9.07
N ASP A 158 -9.97 -18.98 -8.82
CA ASP A 158 -11.40 -18.96 -9.08
C ASP A 158 -12.16 -18.16 -8.00
N GLU A 159 -13.40 -17.77 -8.31
CA GLU A 159 -14.25 -16.98 -7.41
C GLU A 159 -14.47 -17.61 -6.02
N ASP A 160 -14.43 -18.94 -5.93
CA ASP A 160 -14.60 -19.61 -4.65
C ASP A 160 -13.36 -19.48 -3.77
N VAL A 161 -12.18 -19.48 -4.37
CA VAL A 161 -10.91 -19.22 -3.66
C VAL A 161 -10.81 -17.75 -3.23
N ASP A 162 -11.15 -16.78 -4.10
CA ASP A 162 -11.16 -15.36 -3.73
C ASP A 162 -12.16 -15.11 -2.59
N ARG A 163 -13.35 -15.67 -2.65
CA ARG A 163 -14.35 -15.57 -1.56
C ARG A 163 -13.80 -16.13 -0.24
N GLN A 164 -13.07 -17.26 -0.28
CA GLN A 164 -12.44 -17.81 0.92
C GLN A 164 -11.33 -16.88 1.45
N MET A 165 -10.54 -16.24 0.58
CA MET A 165 -9.53 -15.24 0.97
C MET A 165 -10.19 -14.05 1.64
N TYR A 166 -11.29 -13.54 1.09
CA TYR A 166 -12.08 -12.46 1.69
C TYR A 166 -12.63 -12.84 3.08
N ASP A 167 -13.25 -14.01 3.20
CA ASP A 167 -13.84 -14.47 4.46
C ASP A 167 -12.78 -14.66 5.55
N ILE A 168 -11.64 -15.24 5.22
CA ILE A 168 -10.54 -15.44 6.19
C ILE A 168 -9.91 -14.11 6.60
N THR A 169 -9.80 -13.16 5.68
CA THR A 169 -9.33 -11.79 5.97
C THR A 169 -10.22 -11.11 6.98
N ASN A 170 -11.54 -11.09 6.73
CA ASN A 170 -12.51 -10.52 7.66
C ASN A 170 -12.45 -11.19 9.04
N LYS A 171 -12.30 -12.52 9.07
CA LYS A 171 -12.21 -13.27 10.32
C LYS A 171 -10.94 -12.94 11.10
N LEU A 172 -9.80 -12.79 10.43
CA LEU A 172 -8.52 -12.50 11.10
C LEU A 172 -8.40 -11.03 11.52
N LEU A 173 -8.90 -10.10 10.70
CA LEU A 173 -8.83 -8.66 10.98
C LEU A 173 -9.99 -8.17 11.84
N GLY A 174 -11.15 -8.81 11.79
CA GLY A 174 -12.34 -8.42 12.56
C GLY A 174 -12.33 -8.87 14.02
N THR A 175 -11.31 -9.60 14.48
CA THR A 175 -11.15 -10.09 15.86
C THR A 175 -10.15 -9.29 16.68
N GLY A 176 -9.64 -8.18 16.13
CA GLY A 176 -8.68 -7.26 16.77
C GLY A 176 -9.34 -6.10 17.52
#